data_f841ad3e21ef5ae1f8dfe5e3b6383e10
#
_entry.id   f841ad3e21ef5ae1f8dfe5e3b6383e10
#
_cell.length_a   1.000
_cell.length_b   1.000
_cell.length_c   1.000
_cell.angle_alpha   90.00
_cell.angle_beta   90.00
_cell.angle_gamma   90.00
#
_symmetry.space_group_name_H-M   'P 1'
#
loop_
_entity.id
_entity.type
_entity.pdbx_description
1 polymer ?
#
loop_
_entity_poly.entity_id
_entity_poly.type
_entity_poly.pdbx_seq_one_letter_code
_entity_poly.pdbx_strand_id
1 'polypeptide(L)'
;MYDLSGKVAVVTGAGGRRGIGRAIATRLAREGADVVVTDIMKPPHPDDAANDWHGIDSVVAEIEAMGRRALGLYSDVTDVSQVREMVERTVNTFGQIDVFVANAGSQPGGDRRLLVDLEEDAFDLVQRVNVKGTFLCLREVCRHMVARGGPGKIVTMSSRAGKQGTARYAAYCASKFAVIGMTQALALEMAPYKVNVNSICPGLVDTERVYYIANALRPDDVSADAYRQSMLEDRARIIPLGRAAIAEDIANTAAFLASDQSDYLTGLSISVSGGNGMT
;
A
#
# COMPACT_ATOMS: atom_id res chain seq x y z
N MET A 1 12.91 5.00 -17.19
CA MET A 1 12.24 6.12 -16.50
C MET A 1 10.88 6.27 -17.13
N TYR A 2 9.84 6.33 -16.33
CA TYR A 2 8.47 6.57 -16.79
C TYR A 2 8.21 8.06 -16.70
N ASP A 3 7.64 8.70 -17.71
CA ASP A 3 7.33 10.14 -17.63
C ASP A 3 5.95 10.34 -16.97
N LEU A 4 5.95 10.79 -15.72
CA LEU A 4 4.76 11.17 -14.97
C LEU A 4 4.66 12.70 -14.79
N SER A 5 5.36 13.48 -15.60
CA SER A 5 5.31 14.94 -15.55
C SER A 5 3.88 15.46 -15.76
N GLY A 6 3.44 16.36 -14.90
CA GLY A 6 2.08 16.90 -14.92
C GLY A 6 1.00 15.96 -14.37
N LYS A 7 1.34 14.76 -13.91
CA LYS A 7 0.43 13.85 -13.22
C LYS A 7 0.40 14.13 -11.72
N VAL A 8 -0.75 13.88 -11.12
CA VAL A 8 -0.97 13.96 -9.67
C VAL A 8 -1.24 12.57 -9.13
N ALA A 9 -0.40 12.13 -8.21
CA ALA A 9 -0.51 10.82 -7.56
C ALA A 9 -0.92 10.97 -6.09
N VAL A 10 -1.82 10.12 -5.63
CA VAL A 10 -2.19 10.00 -4.21
C VAL A 10 -1.78 8.64 -3.69
N VAL A 11 -1.05 8.58 -2.57
CA VAL A 11 -0.60 7.33 -1.94
C VAL A 11 -1.04 7.29 -0.49
N THR A 12 -1.87 6.31 -0.12
CA THR A 12 -2.33 6.13 1.26
C THR A 12 -1.40 5.23 2.07
N GLY A 13 -1.28 5.47 3.39
CA GLY A 13 -0.40 4.70 4.27
C GLY A 13 1.08 4.91 3.96
N ALA A 14 1.48 6.16 3.74
CA ALA A 14 2.81 6.51 3.23
C ALA A 14 3.77 7.09 4.30
N GLY A 15 3.36 7.18 5.58
CA GLY A 15 4.15 7.83 6.62
C GLY A 15 5.28 6.98 7.22
N GLY A 16 5.35 5.67 6.96
CA GLY A 16 6.39 4.80 7.52
C GLY A 16 7.75 4.99 6.84
N ARG A 17 8.83 5.16 7.63
CA ARG A 17 10.20 5.44 7.14
C ARG A 17 10.71 4.38 6.15
N ARG A 18 10.49 3.10 6.43
CA ARG A 18 10.84 1.98 5.55
C ARG A 18 9.61 1.35 4.90
N GLY A 19 8.52 2.13 4.82
CA GLY A 19 7.24 1.65 4.32
C GLY A 19 7.17 1.57 2.79
N ILE A 20 6.36 0.64 2.29
CA ILE A 20 6.06 0.52 0.86
C ILE A 20 5.44 1.83 0.32
N GLY A 21 4.53 2.45 1.10
CA GLY A 21 3.86 3.68 0.68
C GLY A 21 4.83 4.84 0.44
N ARG A 22 5.80 5.06 1.35
CA ARG A 22 6.87 6.05 1.13
C ARG A 22 7.68 5.74 -0.12
N ALA A 23 8.13 4.49 -0.28
CA ALA A 23 8.92 4.09 -1.44
C ALA A 23 8.16 4.32 -2.76
N ILE A 24 6.86 4.04 -2.79
CA ILE A 24 6.01 4.32 -3.95
C ILE A 24 5.90 5.84 -4.16
N ALA A 25 5.59 6.62 -3.14
CA ALA A 25 5.45 8.07 -3.23
C ALA A 25 6.72 8.75 -3.77
N THR A 26 7.87 8.42 -3.19
CA THR A 26 9.17 8.97 -3.65
C THR A 26 9.55 8.47 -5.04
N ARG A 27 9.19 7.24 -5.40
CA ARG A 27 9.42 6.72 -6.76
C ARG A 27 8.55 7.46 -7.79
N LEU A 28 7.26 7.69 -7.54
CA LEU A 28 6.39 8.43 -8.45
C LEU A 28 6.87 9.89 -8.60
N ALA A 29 7.34 10.51 -7.52
CA ALA A 29 7.97 11.83 -7.57
C ALA A 29 9.21 11.88 -8.47
N ARG A 30 10.11 10.88 -8.36
CA ARG A 30 11.29 10.76 -9.24
C ARG A 30 10.93 10.57 -10.70
N GLU A 31 9.78 9.99 -11.00
CA GLU A 31 9.25 9.87 -12.37
C GLU A 31 8.50 11.15 -12.85
N GLY A 32 8.43 12.20 -12.02
CA GLY A 32 7.91 13.51 -12.39
C GLY A 32 6.53 13.86 -11.85
N ALA A 33 5.86 12.98 -11.10
CA ALA A 33 4.55 13.28 -10.53
C ALA A 33 4.62 14.28 -9.38
N ASP A 34 3.58 15.09 -9.22
CA ASP A 34 3.26 15.75 -7.96
C ASP A 34 2.52 14.75 -7.06
N VAL A 35 2.80 14.74 -5.75
CA VAL A 35 2.37 13.63 -4.91
C VAL A 35 1.65 14.09 -3.64
N VAL A 36 0.50 13.50 -3.39
CA VAL A 36 -0.19 13.57 -2.10
C VAL A 36 0.09 12.30 -1.31
N VAL A 37 0.57 12.46 -0.09
CA VAL A 37 0.83 11.35 0.84
C VAL A 37 -0.13 11.43 2.01
N THR A 38 -0.74 10.31 2.36
CA THR A 38 -1.61 10.26 3.54
C THR A 38 -1.24 9.12 4.47
N ASP A 39 -1.46 9.33 5.75
CA ASP A 39 -1.42 8.29 6.79
C ASP A 39 -2.34 8.71 7.94
N ILE A 40 -2.59 7.79 8.88
CA ILE A 40 -3.20 8.15 10.15
C ILE A 40 -2.14 8.77 11.08
N MET A 41 -2.59 9.62 12.01
CA MET A 41 -1.75 10.00 13.14
C MET A 41 -1.59 8.78 14.05
N LYS A 42 -0.38 8.27 14.14
CA LYS A 42 -0.03 7.07 14.92
C LYS A 42 1.22 7.32 15.75
N PRO A 43 1.41 6.58 16.87
CA PRO A 43 2.69 6.60 17.58
C PRO A 43 3.85 6.28 16.63
N PRO A 44 4.99 6.96 16.76
CA PRO A 44 6.17 6.69 15.95
C PRO A 44 6.69 5.26 16.17
N HIS A 45 7.34 4.69 15.17
CA HIS A 45 8.10 3.46 15.35
C HIS A 45 9.27 3.71 16.31
N PRO A 46 9.70 2.72 17.12
CA PRO A 46 10.84 2.93 18.07
C PRO A 46 12.11 3.53 17.43
N ASP A 47 12.36 3.22 16.14
CA ASP A 47 13.53 3.75 15.42
C ASP A 47 13.33 5.16 14.86
N ASP A 48 12.12 5.73 14.87
CA ASP A 48 11.82 6.99 14.19
C ASP A 48 12.55 8.16 14.86
N ALA A 49 12.50 8.24 16.19
CA ALA A 49 13.18 9.31 16.94
C ALA A 49 14.70 9.31 16.72
N ALA A 50 15.33 8.11 16.66
CA ALA A 50 16.76 7.99 16.41
C ALA A 50 17.17 8.40 14.98
N ASN A 51 16.22 8.52 14.07
CA ASN A 51 16.43 8.89 12.67
C ASN A 51 15.77 10.22 12.27
N ASP A 52 15.31 11.01 13.24
CA ASP A 52 14.62 12.30 13.04
C ASP A 52 13.44 12.18 12.03
N TRP A 53 12.66 11.09 12.15
CA TRP A 53 11.58 10.79 11.24
C TRP A 53 10.23 11.28 11.79
N HIS A 54 9.54 12.13 11.02
CA HIS A 54 8.27 12.77 11.39
C HIS A 54 7.08 12.29 10.53
N GLY A 55 7.09 11.03 10.11
CA GLY A 55 5.97 10.44 9.36
C GLY A 55 5.79 11.08 7.99
N ILE A 56 4.55 11.51 7.68
CA ILE A 56 4.23 12.12 6.38
C ILE A 56 4.99 13.41 6.11
N ASP A 57 5.33 14.19 7.13
CA ASP A 57 6.05 15.46 6.95
C ASP A 57 7.47 15.22 6.41
N SER A 58 8.14 14.15 6.86
CA SER A 58 9.42 13.74 6.31
C SER A 58 9.31 13.29 4.84
N VAL A 59 8.22 12.59 4.48
CA VAL A 59 8.00 12.18 3.09
C VAL A 59 7.72 13.38 2.18
N VAL A 60 6.96 14.35 2.65
CA VAL A 60 6.72 15.62 1.93
C VAL A 60 8.04 16.32 1.67
N ALA A 61 8.88 16.50 2.71
CA ALA A 61 10.19 17.14 2.55
C ALA A 61 11.09 16.40 1.54
N GLU A 62 11.09 15.06 1.54
CA GLU A 62 11.84 14.28 0.55
C GLU A 62 11.35 14.52 -0.88
N ILE A 63 10.05 14.61 -1.10
CA ILE A 63 9.47 14.84 -2.43
C ILE A 63 9.77 16.27 -2.90
N GLU A 64 9.65 17.25 -2.01
CA GLU A 64 9.98 18.65 -2.32
C GLU A 64 11.46 18.84 -2.64
N ALA A 65 12.36 18.13 -1.95
CA ALA A 65 13.79 18.12 -2.26
C ALA A 65 14.11 17.54 -3.66
N MET A 66 13.20 16.77 -4.27
CA MET A 66 13.29 16.32 -5.66
C MET A 66 12.75 17.35 -6.67
N GLY A 67 12.32 18.53 -6.22
CA GLY A 67 11.73 19.58 -7.06
C GLY A 67 10.28 19.29 -7.48
N ARG A 68 9.56 18.43 -6.76
CA ARG A 68 8.14 18.15 -7.01
C ARG A 68 7.27 18.79 -5.93
N ARG A 69 6.01 19.09 -6.28
CA ARG A 69 5.05 19.56 -5.29
C ARG A 69 4.53 18.37 -4.48
N ALA A 70 4.39 18.55 -3.17
CA ALA A 70 3.86 17.53 -2.28
C ALA A 70 2.76 18.10 -1.38
N LEU A 71 1.86 17.23 -0.90
CA LEU A 71 0.86 17.56 0.11
C LEU A 71 0.74 16.39 1.09
N GLY A 72 0.98 16.65 2.36
CA GLY A 72 0.76 15.70 3.45
C GLY A 72 -0.62 15.86 4.07
N LEU A 73 -1.37 14.77 4.24
CA LEU A 73 -2.69 14.78 4.86
C LEU A 73 -2.80 13.64 5.88
N TYR A 74 -3.15 13.96 7.12
CA TYR A 74 -3.60 12.95 8.06
C TYR A 74 -5.03 12.54 7.70
N SER A 75 -5.22 11.26 7.37
CA SER A 75 -6.52 10.73 6.91
C SER A 75 -6.66 9.26 7.30
N ASP A 76 -7.69 8.94 8.08
CA ASP A 76 -8.10 7.58 8.35
C ASP A 76 -8.98 7.06 7.19
N VAL A 77 -8.48 6.07 6.45
CA VAL A 77 -9.19 5.46 5.33
C VAL A 77 -10.51 4.79 5.73
N THR A 78 -10.73 4.53 7.03
CA THR A 78 -11.98 3.96 7.54
C THR A 78 -13.07 5.00 7.79
N ASP A 79 -12.74 6.28 7.76
CA ASP A 79 -13.63 7.42 7.90
C ASP A 79 -13.94 8.04 6.54
N VAL A 80 -15.19 7.93 6.11
CA VAL A 80 -15.62 8.43 4.80
C VAL A 80 -15.50 9.96 4.66
N SER A 81 -15.62 10.72 5.75
CA SER A 81 -15.50 12.17 5.73
C SER A 81 -14.04 12.58 5.46
N GLN A 82 -13.09 11.94 6.12
CA GLN A 82 -11.67 12.18 5.90
C GLN A 82 -11.21 11.72 4.51
N VAL A 83 -11.74 10.60 3.99
CA VAL A 83 -11.47 10.17 2.61
C VAL A 83 -12.00 11.18 1.58
N ARG A 84 -13.19 11.75 1.78
CA ARG A 84 -13.71 12.82 0.93
C ARG A 84 -12.84 14.07 1.00
N GLU A 85 -12.48 14.50 2.20
CA GLU A 85 -11.59 15.63 2.40
C GLU A 85 -10.24 15.42 1.70
N MET A 86 -9.65 14.21 1.77
CA MET A 86 -8.44 13.87 1.04
C MET A 86 -8.59 14.11 -0.47
N VAL A 87 -9.69 13.66 -1.08
CA VAL A 87 -9.96 13.88 -2.51
C VAL A 87 -10.15 15.36 -2.81
N GLU A 88 -10.98 16.03 -2.04
CA GLU A 88 -11.29 17.47 -2.23
C GLU A 88 -10.03 18.34 -2.09
N ARG A 89 -9.23 18.13 -1.04
CA ARG A 89 -7.99 18.88 -0.84
C ARG A 89 -6.96 18.61 -1.94
N THR A 90 -6.87 17.36 -2.42
CA THR A 90 -6.01 17.02 -3.55
C THR A 90 -6.44 17.80 -4.81
N VAL A 91 -7.73 17.76 -5.13
CA VAL A 91 -8.28 18.45 -6.31
C VAL A 91 -8.13 19.96 -6.19
N ASN A 92 -8.41 20.54 -5.02
CA ASN A 92 -8.26 21.99 -4.79
C ASN A 92 -6.80 22.46 -4.92
N THR A 93 -5.82 21.60 -4.57
CA THR A 93 -4.39 21.95 -4.60
C THR A 93 -3.74 21.71 -5.96
N PHE A 94 -4.09 20.62 -6.63
CA PHE A 94 -3.41 20.14 -7.84
C PHE A 94 -4.32 20.09 -9.07
N GLY A 95 -5.63 20.26 -8.91
CA GLY A 95 -6.61 20.27 -10.00
C GLY A 95 -7.17 18.90 -10.37
N GLN A 96 -6.46 17.79 -10.04
CA GLN A 96 -6.83 16.44 -10.50
C GLN A 96 -6.22 15.33 -9.64
N ILE A 97 -6.67 14.09 -9.88
CA ILE A 97 -6.02 12.86 -9.45
C ILE A 97 -5.87 11.98 -10.68
N ASP A 98 -4.64 11.67 -11.10
CA ASP A 98 -4.34 10.79 -12.22
C ASP A 98 -3.99 9.38 -11.78
N VAL A 99 -3.26 9.27 -10.66
CA VAL A 99 -2.79 8.00 -10.10
C VAL A 99 -3.26 7.89 -8.65
N PHE A 100 -3.88 6.78 -8.32
CA PHE A 100 -4.25 6.48 -6.95
C PHE A 100 -3.65 5.14 -6.50
N VAL A 101 -2.94 5.14 -5.37
CA VAL A 101 -2.36 3.93 -4.77
C VAL A 101 -3.01 3.66 -3.41
N ALA A 102 -3.90 2.67 -3.36
CA ALA A 102 -4.55 2.20 -2.14
C ALA A 102 -3.60 1.29 -1.37
N ASN A 103 -2.63 1.88 -0.65
CA ASN A 103 -1.59 1.13 0.06
C ASN A 103 -1.87 0.99 1.56
N ALA A 104 -2.67 1.84 2.17
CA ALA A 104 -3.00 1.76 3.60
C ALA A 104 -3.50 0.36 4.01
N GLY A 105 -3.07 -0.10 5.17
CA GLY A 105 -3.48 -1.40 5.70
C GLY A 105 -3.25 -1.50 7.21
N SER A 106 -4.03 -2.36 7.87
CA SER A 106 -3.96 -2.57 9.32
C SER A 106 -2.57 -3.00 9.77
N GLN A 107 -2.14 -2.50 10.92
CA GLN A 107 -0.91 -2.97 11.57
C GLN A 107 -1.13 -4.41 12.07
N PRO A 108 -0.16 -5.33 11.84
CA PRO A 108 -0.23 -6.69 12.40
C PRO A 108 -0.20 -6.69 13.93
N GLY A 109 -0.92 -7.63 14.53
CA GLY A 109 -1.01 -7.75 15.98
C GLY A 109 -1.89 -8.92 16.38
N GLY A 110 -2.99 -8.68 17.06
CA GLY A 110 -3.95 -9.68 17.54
C GLY A 110 -4.56 -10.58 16.46
N ASP A 111 -4.47 -10.17 15.19
CA ASP A 111 -4.92 -10.94 14.03
C ASP A 111 -3.96 -12.09 13.63
N ARG A 112 -2.80 -12.25 14.31
CA ARG A 112 -1.82 -13.30 14.04
C ARG A 112 -2.00 -14.50 14.96
N ARG A 113 -3.21 -15.10 14.92
CA ARG A 113 -3.65 -16.23 15.74
C ARG A 113 -4.17 -17.39 14.89
N LEU A 114 -4.27 -18.57 15.49
CA LEU A 114 -5.07 -19.65 14.89
C LEU A 114 -6.52 -19.16 14.78
N LEU A 115 -7.24 -19.63 13.78
CA LEU A 115 -8.64 -19.18 13.56
C LEU A 115 -9.54 -19.44 14.77
N VAL A 116 -9.30 -20.55 15.48
CA VAL A 116 -10.07 -20.91 16.68
C VAL A 116 -9.82 -20.00 17.89
N ASP A 117 -8.71 -19.26 17.87
CA ASP A 117 -8.28 -18.33 18.94
C ASP A 117 -8.29 -16.87 18.48
N LEU A 118 -8.85 -16.60 17.28
CA LEU A 118 -8.90 -15.25 16.72
C LEU A 118 -10.11 -14.50 17.28
N GLU A 119 -9.86 -13.44 18.03
CA GLU A 119 -10.89 -12.56 18.55
C GLU A 119 -11.60 -11.78 17.44
N GLU A 120 -12.92 -11.60 17.57
CA GLU A 120 -13.78 -10.92 16.60
C GLU A 120 -13.30 -9.48 16.33
N ASP A 121 -12.96 -8.71 17.36
CA ASP A 121 -12.46 -7.35 17.23
C ASP A 121 -11.18 -7.27 16.40
N ALA A 122 -10.27 -8.24 16.55
CA ALA A 122 -9.05 -8.30 15.76
C ALA A 122 -9.33 -8.64 14.30
N PHE A 123 -10.28 -9.53 14.03
CA PHE A 123 -10.77 -9.81 12.68
C PHE A 123 -11.39 -8.55 12.07
N ASP A 124 -12.31 -7.92 12.77
CA ASP A 124 -13.05 -6.74 12.30
C ASP A 124 -12.14 -5.54 12.03
N LEU A 125 -11.14 -5.31 12.86
CA LEU A 125 -10.14 -4.26 12.62
C LEU A 125 -9.47 -4.46 11.25
N VAL A 126 -9.05 -5.69 10.93
CA VAL A 126 -8.41 -5.99 9.65
C VAL A 126 -9.36 -5.77 8.48
N GLN A 127 -10.62 -6.23 8.59
CA GLN A 127 -11.62 -6.04 7.53
C GLN A 127 -11.97 -4.56 7.37
N ARG A 128 -12.15 -3.84 8.47
CA ARG A 128 -12.47 -2.41 8.46
C ARG A 128 -11.40 -1.60 7.75
N VAL A 129 -10.11 -1.83 8.06
CA VAL A 129 -9.02 -1.06 7.43
C VAL A 129 -8.76 -1.54 6.00
N ASN A 130 -8.51 -2.85 5.81
CA ASN A 130 -8.01 -3.36 4.54
C ASN A 130 -9.10 -3.46 3.46
N VAL A 131 -10.35 -3.77 3.84
CA VAL A 131 -11.44 -3.97 2.88
C VAL A 131 -12.29 -2.71 2.79
N LYS A 132 -12.94 -2.31 3.90
CA LYS A 132 -13.82 -1.14 3.91
C LYS A 132 -13.03 0.16 3.60
N GLY A 133 -11.84 0.34 4.20
CA GLY A 133 -11.00 1.51 3.94
C GLY A 133 -10.58 1.60 2.47
N THR A 134 -10.12 0.48 1.87
CA THR A 134 -9.81 0.43 0.44
C THR A 134 -11.05 0.75 -0.40
N PHE A 135 -12.21 0.15 -0.10
CA PHE A 135 -13.48 0.44 -0.79
C PHE A 135 -13.85 1.93 -0.73
N LEU A 136 -13.78 2.56 0.44
CA LEU A 136 -14.13 3.97 0.60
C LEU A 136 -13.23 4.87 -0.25
N CYS A 137 -11.92 4.63 -0.23
CA CYS A 137 -10.96 5.36 -1.06
C CYS A 137 -11.24 5.17 -2.55
N LEU A 138 -11.38 3.92 -3.00
CA LEU A 138 -11.66 3.60 -4.40
C LEU A 138 -12.94 4.30 -4.88
N ARG A 139 -14.01 4.24 -4.08
CA ARG A 139 -15.29 4.87 -4.41
C ARG A 139 -15.17 6.37 -4.64
N GLU A 140 -14.55 7.10 -3.72
CA GLU A 140 -14.48 8.56 -3.80
C GLU A 140 -13.50 9.00 -4.92
N VAL A 141 -12.37 8.29 -5.09
CA VAL A 141 -11.44 8.56 -6.20
C VAL A 141 -12.06 8.25 -7.57
N CYS A 142 -12.77 7.12 -7.71
CA CYS A 142 -13.45 6.79 -8.95
C CYS A 142 -14.54 7.79 -9.31
N ARG A 143 -15.32 8.29 -8.34
CA ARG A 143 -16.28 9.37 -8.57
C ARG A 143 -15.60 10.60 -9.18
N HIS A 144 -14.45 11.01 -8.65
CA HIS A 144 -13.68 12.11 -9.20
C HIS A 144 -13.16 11.78 -10.61
N MET A 145 -12.55 10.61 -10.83
CA MET A 145 -12.00 10.22 -12.14
C MET A 145 -13.09 10.15 -13.22
N VAL A 146 -14.27 9.61 -12.89
CA VAL A 146 -15.44 9.60 -13.81
C VAL A 146 -15.92 11.00 -14.13
N ALA A 147 -16.06 11.86 -13.12
CA ALA A 147 -16.53 13.27 -13.31
C ALA A 147 -15.51 14.12 -14.09
N ARG A 148 -14.21 13.92 -13.83
CA ARG A 148 -13.13 14.61 -14.56
C ARG A 148 -13.09 14.20 -16.03
N GLY A 149 -13.34 12.93 -16.32
CA GLY A 149 -13.05 12.31 -17.62
C GLY A 149 -11.55 12.11 -17.87
N GLY A 150 -11.22 11.38 -18.94
CA GLY A 150 -9.84 11.09 -19.34
C GLY A 150 -9.20 9.91 -18.56
N PRO A 151 -7.96 9.54 -18.92
CA PRO A 151 -7.31 8.36 -18.40
C PRO A 151 -6.91 8.50 -16.92
N GLY A 152 -6.84 7.36 -16.24
CA GLY A 152 -6.38 7.27 -14.85
C GLY A 152 -5.78 5.90 -14.52
N LYS A 153 -5.04 5.84 -13.43
CA LYS A 153 -4.39 4.62 -12.95
C LYS A 153 -4.71 4.38 -11.48
N ILE A 154 -5.22 3.21 -11.16
CA ILE A 154 -5.48 2.78 -9.79
C ILE A 154 -4.65 1.54 -9.50
N VAL A 155 -3.87 1.60 -8.43
CA VAL A 155 -3.06 0.48 -7.93
C VAL A 155 -3.53 0.14 -6.52
N THR A 156 -4.01 -1.08 -6.34
CA THR A 156 -4.36 -1.60 -5.01
C THR A 156 -3.24 -2.47 -4.46
N MET A 157 -3.07 -2.47 -3.15
CA MET A 157 -2.08 -3.31 -2.48
C MET A 157 -2.74 -4.54 -1.86
N SER A 158 -2.67 -5.67 -2.57
CA SER A 158 -3.01 -6.96 -1.99
C SER A 158 -1.78 -7.58 -1.30
N SER A 159 -1.57 -8.85 -1.47
CA SER A 159 -0.46 -9.64 -0.90
C SER A 159 -0.41 -11.00 -1.59
N ARG A 160 0.70 -11.72 -1.49
CA ARG A 160 0.72 -13.18 -1.73
C ARG A 160 -0.37 -13.89 -0.90
N ALA A 161 -0.63 -13.40 0.33
CA ALA A 161 -1.72 -13.89 1.18
C ALA A 161 -3.13 -13.60 0.63
N GLY A 162 -3.29 -12.81 -0.42
CA GLY A 162 -4.52 -12.64 -1.19
C GLY A 162 -4.69 -13.64 -2.33
N LYS A 163 -3.70 -14.49 -2.58
CA LYS A 163 -3.71 -15.55 -3.59
C LYS A 163 -3.56 -16.94 -2.99
N GLN A 164 -2.97 -17.03 -1.80
CA GLN A 164 -2.72 -18.29 -1.11
C GLN A 164 -2.88 -18.11 0.39
N GLY A 165 -3.57 -19.05 1.05
CA GLY A 165 -3.72 -19.07 2.50
C GLY A 165 -2.39 -19.21 3.24
N THR A 166 -2.32 -18.63 4.42
CA THR A 166 -1.19 -18.75 5.34
C THR A 166 -1.74 -18.99 6.75
N ALA A 167 -1.25 -20.00 7.44
CA ALA A 167 -1.65 -20.28 8.81
C ALA A 167 -1.44 -19.06 9.71
N ARG A 168 -2.35 -18.81 10.65
CA ARG A 168 -2.39 -17.65 11.55
C ARG A 168 -2.67 -16.30 10.86
N TYR A 169 -3.06 -16.28 9.59
CA TYR A 169 -3.31 -15.06 8.81
C TYR A 169 -4.75 -15.01 8.30
N ALA A 170 -5.71 -15.72 8.91
CA ALA A 170 -7.05 -15.88 8.39
C ALA A 170 -7.74 -14.54 8.07
N ALA A 171 -7.79 -13.59 9.03
CA ALA A 171 -8.36 -12.26 8.81
C ALA A 171 -7.63 -11.50 7.69
N TYR A 172 -6.30 -11.55 7.68
CA TYR A 172 -5.48 -10.87 6.68
C TYR A 172 -5.64 -11.50 5.29
N CYS A 173 -5.61 -12.84 5.18
CA CYS A 173 -5.88 -13.53 3.91
C CYS A 173 -7.24 -13.13 3.37
N ALA A 174 -8.31 -13.25 4.16
CA ALA A 174 -9.66 -12.85 3.75
C ALA A 174 -9.70 -11.42 3.21
N SER A 175 -9.05 -10.48 3.90
CA SER A 175 -9.00 -9.08 3.47
C SER A 175 -8.25 -8.89 2.14
N LYS A 176 -7.15 -9.62 1.92
CA LYS A 176 -6.33 -9.46 0.71
C LYS A 176 -6.91 -10.18 -0.51
N PHE A 177 -7.65 -11.28 -0.32
CA PHE A 177 -8.50 -11.87 -1.36
C PHE A 177 -9.64 -10.89 -1.76
N ALA A 178 -10.28 -10.24 -0.79
CA ALA A 178 -11.31 -9.24 -1.06
C ALA A 178 -10.78 -8.06 -1.90
N VAL A 179 -9.55 -7.58 -1.63
CA VAL A 179 -8.92 -6.53 -2.44
C VAL A 179 -8.72 -6.96 -3.89
N ILE A 180 -8.33 -8.22 -4.13
CA ILE A 180 -8.21 -8.76 -5.50
C ILE A 180 -9.59 -8.76 -6.19
N GLY A 181 -10.63 -9.27 -5.52
CA GLY A 181 -11.99 -9.27 -6.07
C GLY A 181 -12.49 -7.86 -6.40
N MET A 182 -12.29 -6.90 -5.50
CA MET A 182 -12.63 -5.49 -5.76
C MET A 182 -11.85 -4.92 -6.94
N THR A 183 -10.56 -5.26 -7.07
CA THR A 183 -9.72 -4.81 -8.21
C THR A 183 -10.28 -5.28 -9.54
N GLN A 184 -10.65 -6.56 -9.63
CA GLN A 184 -11.18 -7.15 -10.86
C GLN A 184 -12.54 -6.55 -11.24
N ALA A 185 -13.46 -6.43 -10.28
CA ALA A 185 -14.76 -5.83 -10.53
C ALA A 185 -14.62 -4.37 -10.98
N LEU A 186 -13.83 -3.59 -10.24
CA LEU A 186 -13.61 -2.17 -10.54
C LEU A 186 -12.90 -1.96 -11.89
N ALA A 187 -12.00 -2.86 -12.30
CA ALA A 187 -11.34 -2.80 -13.60
C ALA A 187 -12.35 -2.84 -14.76
N LEU A 188 -13.38 -3.68 -14.65
CA LEU A 188 -14.45 -3.77 -15.64
C LEU A 188 -15.34 -2.51 -15.63
N GLU A 189 -15.66 -2.00 -14.45
CA GLU A 189 -16.51 -0.81 -14.29
C GLU A 189 -15.83 0.47 -14.79
N MET A 190 -14.50 0.56 -14.61
CA MET A 190 -13.72 1.76 -14.93
C MET A 190 -13.13 1.76 -16.35
N ALA A 191 -13.11 0.63 -17.05
CA ALA A 191 -12.60 0.52 -18.42
C ALA A 191 -13.27 1.48 -19.42
N PRO A 192 -14.60 1.72 -19.39
CA PRO A 192 -15.25 2.70 -20.27
C PRO A 192 -14.74 4.14 -20.08
N TYR A 193 -14.20 4.43 -18.89
CA TYR A 193 -13.65 5.75 -18.54
C TYR A 193 -12.13 5.83 -18.79
N LYS A 194 -11.52 4.80 -19.39
CA LYS A 194 -10.07 4.70 -19.63
C LYS A 194 -9.23 4.71 -18.35
N VAL A 195 -9.76 4.17 -17.26
CA VAL A 195 -9.04 4.01 -16.00
C VAL A 195 -8.61 2.57 -15.84
N ASN A 196 -7.30 2.35 -15.74
CA ASN A 196 -6.74 1.02 -15.46
C ASN A 196 -6.75 0.77 -13.95
N VAL A 197 -7.13 -0.43 -13.55
CA VAL A 197 -7.15 -0.85 -12.13
C VAL A 197 -6.41 -2.16 -11.99
N ASN A 198 -5.27 -2.15 -11.27
CA ASN A 198 -4.46 -3.34 -11.07
C ASN A 198 -4.06 -3.47 -9.60
N SER A 199 -3.75 -4.69 -9.18
CA SER A 199 -3.29 -5.01 -7.83
C SER A 199 -1.85 -5.47 -7.84
N ILE A 200 -1.05 -5.02 -6.87
CA ILE A 200 0.25 -5.60 -6.56
C ILE A 200 0.08 -6.57 -5.38
N CYS A 201 0.70 -7.74 -5.49
CA CYS A 201 0.69 -8.81 -4.50
C CYS A 201 2.11 -9.08 -4.00
N PRO A 202 2.63 -8.29 -3.04
CA PRO A 202 3.97 -8.48 -2.51
C PRO A 202 4.12 -9.82 -1.79
N GLY A 203 5.32 -10.41 -1.89
CA GLY A 203 5.80 -11.42 -0.97
C GLY A 203 6.18 -10.82 0.39
N LEU A 204 7.20 -11.38 1.05
CA LEU A 204 7.80 -10.76 2.24
C LEU A 204 8.65 -9.56 1.80
N VAL A 205 8.31 -8.38 2.30
CA VAL A 205 9.04 -7.13 2.08
C VAL A 205 9.66 -6.68 3.40
N ASP A 206 10.94 -6.44 3.42
CA ASP A 206 11.65 -5.97 4.61
C ASP A 206 11.29 -4.50 4.92
N THR A 207 10.28 -4.34 5.77
CA THR A 207 9.73 -3.06 6.22
C THR A 207 9.49 -3.09 7.72
N GLU A 208 9.10 -1.96 8.30
CA GLU A 208 8.66 -1.88 9.72
C GLU A 208 7.52 -2.87 10.02
N ARG A 209 6.68 -3.18 9.03
CA ARG A 209 5.60 -4.16 9.19
C ARG A 209 6.12 -5.54 9.63
N VAL A 210 7.31 -5.96 9.17
CA VAL A 210 7.90 -7.24 9.56
C VAL A 210 8.28 -7.26 11.04
N TYR A 211 8.68 -6.12 11.61
CA TYR A 211 8.89 -6.00 13.05
C TYR A 211 7.61 -6.29 13.84
N TYR A 212 6.49 -5.72 13.45
CA TYR A 212 5.20 -5.97 14.12
C TYR A 212 4.71 -7.41 13.94
N ILE A 213 4.94 -8.01 12.76
CA ILE A 213 4.66 -9.44 12.54
C ILE A 213 5.52 -10.30 13.46
N ALA A 214 6.81 -10.01 13.53
CA ALA A 214 7.75 -10.73 14.39
C ALA A 214 7.33 -10.61 15.87
N ASN A 215 6.98 -9.41 16.32
CA ASN A 215 6.53 -9.18 17.68
C ASN A 215 5.25 -9.96 18.03
N ALA A 216 4.34 -10.14 17.07
CA ALA A 216 3.09 -10.87 17.27
C ALA A 216 3.25 -12.41 17.22
N LEU A 217 4.32 -12.92 16.60
CA LEU A 217 4.53 -14.34 16.37
C LEU A 217 5.69 -14.96 17.15
N ARG A 218 6.57 -14.13 17.71
CA ARG A 218 7.77 -14.59 18.43
C ARG A 218 7.43 -15.42 19.68
N PRO A 219 8.29 -16.36 20.09
CA PRO A 219 8.31 -16.90 21.44
C PRO A 219 8.61 -15.79 22.48
N ASP A 220 8.17 -16.01 23.72
CA ASP A 220 8.31 -15.00 24.79
C ASP A 220 9.77 -14.70 25.16
N ASP A 221 10.66 -15.67 25.00
CA ASP A 221 12.10 -15.61 25.30
C ASP A 221 12.96 -15.03 24.17
N VAL A 222 12.36 -14.69 23.01
CA VAL A 222 13.06 -14.14 21.84
C VAL A 222 12.65 -12.69 21.62
N SER A 223 13.61 -11.78 21.38
CA SER A 223 13.29 -10.39 21.03
C SER A 223 12.64 -10.29 19.64
N ALA A 224 11.82 -9.24 19.43
CA ALA A 224 11.17 -8.99 18.14
C ALA A 224 12.18 -8.81 17.00
N ASP A 225 13.32 -8.16 17.26
CA ASP A 225 14.37 -7.95 16.26
C ASP A 225 15.09 -9.25 15.89
N ALA A 226 15.44 -10.08 16.88
CA ALA A 226 16.05 -11.38 16.61
C ALA A 226 15.11 -12.30 15.82
N TYR A 227 13.82 -12.32 16.17
CA TYR A 227 12.83 -13.12 15.45
C TYR A 227 12.57 -12.57 14.05
N ARG A 228 12.54 -11.23 13.87
CA ARG A 228 12.48 -10.59 12.57
C ARG A 228 13.65 -11.01 11.66
N GLN A 229 14.87 -10.98 12.20
CA GLN A 229 16.06 -11.40 11.44
C GLN A 229 15.96 -12.85 11.01
N SER A 230 15.59 -13.75 11.91
CA SER A 230 15.37 -15.17 11.59
C SER A 230 14.29 -15.35 10.51
N MET A 231 13.18 -14.63 10.61
CA MET A 231 12.12 -14.67 9.58
C MET A 231 12.63 -14.26 8.21
N LEU A 232 13.46 -13.22 8.12
CA LEU A 232 14.02 -12.73 6.84
C LEU A 232 15.00 -13.76 6.26
N GLU A 233 15.87 -14.35 7.08
CA GLU A 233 16.84 -15.37 6.67
C GLU A 233 16.15 -16.65 6.19
N ASP A 234 15.17 -17.16 6.94
CA ASP A 234 14.41 -18.36 6.59
C ASP A 234 13.63 -18.16 5.28
N ARG A 235 13.07 -16.96 5.10
CA ARG A 235 12.38 -16.62 3.83
C ARG A 235 13.35 -16.49 2.68
N ALA A 236 14.52 -15.91 2.88
CA ALA A 236 15.54 -15.80 1.83
C ALA A 236 15.94 -17.18 1.26
N ARG A 237 15.99 -18.24 2.10
CA ARG A 237 16.31 -19.60 1.68
C ARG A 237 15.29 -20.23 0.74
N ILE A 238 14.01 -19.83 0.84
CA ILE A 238 12.92 -20.42 0.05
C ILE A 238 12.42 -19.50 -1.09
N ILE A 239 12.85 -18.24 -1.10
CA ILE A 239 12.56 -17.32 -2.21
C ILE A 239 13.56 -17.62 -3.34
N PRO A 240 13.11 -17.97 -4.56
CA PRO A 240 14.02 -18.31 -5.67
C PRO A 240 15.08 -17.25 -5.97
N LEU A 241 14.77 -15.95 -5.81
CA LEU A 241 15.75 -14.87 -5.98
C LEU A 241 16.67 -14.67 -4.75
N GLY A 242 16.61 -15.54 -3.73
CA GLY A 242 17.56 -15.61 -2.62
C GLY A 242 17.48 -14.48 -1.58
N ARG A 243 16.47 -13.61 -1.63
CA ARG A 243 16.29 -12.53 -0.67
C ARG A 243 14.83 -12.16 -0.45
N ALA A 244 14.51 -11.56 0.68
CA ALA A 244 13.26 -10.82 0.84
C ALA A 244 13.26 -9.59 -0.09
N ALA A 245 12.07 -9.13 -0.47
CA ALA A 245 11.94 -7.88 -1.21
C ALA A 245 12.26 -6.68 -0.31
N ILE A 246 12.72 -5.60 -0.91
CA ILE A 246 12.76 -4.27 -0.31
C ILE A 246 11.58 -3.42 -0.84
N ALA A 247 11.28 -2.32 -0.19
CA ALA A 247 10.14 -1.48 -0.56
C ALA A 247 10.25 -0.95 -2.00
N GLU A 248 11.46 -0.72 -2.48
CA GLU A 248 11.78 -0.27 -3.84
C GLU A 248 11.41 -1.30 -4.92
N ASP A 249 11.47 -2.61 -4.63
CA ASP A 249 11.02 -3.64 -5.57
C ASP A 249 9.51 -3.48 -5.88
N ILE A 250 8.73 -3.10 -4.87
CA ILE A 250 7.29 -2.86 -5.00
C ILE A 250 7.03 -1.51 -5.69
N ALA A 251 7.79 -0.48 -5.32
CA ALA A 251 7.68 0.85 -5.90
C ALA A 251 7.98 0.86 -7.41
N ASN A 252 8.93 0.04 -7.87
CA ASN A 252 9.23 -0.14 -9.29
C ASN A 252 8.02 -0.65 -10.07
N THR A 253 7.32 -1.65 -9.52
CA THR A 253 6.10 -2.19 -10.14
C THR A 253 4.96 -1.16 -10.12
N ALA A 254 4.82 -0.42 -9.01
CA ALA A 254 3.81 0.63 -8.91
C ALA A 254 4.03 1.76 -9.92
N ALA A 255 5.28 2.18 -10.14
CA ALA A 255 5.63 3.19 -11.14
C ALA A 255 5.34 2.70 -12.57
N PHE A 256 5.62 1.44 -12.89
CA PHE A 256 5.22 0.83 -14.16
C PHE A 256 3.70 0.87 -14.35
N LEU A 257 2.94 0.44 -13.34
CA LEU A 257 1.47 0.44 -13.40
C LEU A 257 0.86 1.85 -13.42
N ALA A 258 1.57 2.85 -12.94
CA ALA A 258 1.17 4.27 -13.01
C ALA A 258 1.46 4.92 -14.37
N SER A 259 2.29 4.30 -15.19
CA SER A 259 2.74 4.85 -16.48
C SER A 259 1.86 4.43 -17.65
N ASP A 260 2.02 5.11 -18.79
CA ASP A 260 1.35 4.79 -20.04
C ASP A 260 1.80 3.43 -20.63
N GLN A 261 2.97 2.92 -20.19
CA GLN A 261 3.45 1.59 -20.62
C GLN A 261 2.57 0.44 -20.13
N SER A 262 1.67 0.71 -19.17
CA SER A 262 0.69 -0.25 -18.65
C SER A 262 -0.74 -0.04 -19.19
N ASP A 263 -0.93 0.76 -20.24
CA ASP A 263 -2.27 1.16 -20.72
C ASP A 263 -3.17 -0.02 -21.14
N TYR A 264 -2.56 -1.11 -21.57
CA TYR A 264 -3.32 -2.32 -21.95
C TYR A 264 -3.43 -3.36 -20.83
N LEU A 265 -3.08 -2.97 -19.58
CA LEU A 265 -3.14 -3.84 -18.40
C LEU A 265 -4.23 -3.34 -17.45
N THR A 266 -5.27 -4.15 -17.24
CA THR A 266 -6.30 -3.87 -16.23
C THR A 266 -6.85 -5.18 -15.64
N GLY A 267 -7.29 -5.15 -14.38
CA GLY A 267 -7.83 -6.31 -13.65
C GLY A 267 -6.77 -7.31 -13.18
N LEU A 268 -5.49 -7.01 -13.32
CA LEU A 268 -4.41 -7.91 -12.96
C LEU A 268 -4.08 -7.87 -11.48
N SER A 269 -3.58 -9.01 -10.99
CA SER A 269 -3.02 -9.15 -9.63
C SER A 269 -1.59 -9.65 -9.75
N ILE A 270 -0.63 -8.71 -9.76
CA ILE A 270 0.77 -8.97 -10.10
C ILE A 270 1.55 -9.40 -8.86
N SER A 271 2.10 -10.61 -8.89
CA SER A 271 2.95 -11.12 -7.81
C SER A 271 4.35 -10.51 -7.88
N VAL A 272 4.76 -9.78 -6.83
CA VAL A 272 6.12 -9.26 -6.65
C VAL A 272 6.73 -9.98 -5.45
N SER A 273 7.21 -11.20 -5.69
CA SER A 273 7.53 -12.15 -4.61
C SER A 273 8.87 -12.86 -4.79
N GLY A 274 9.68 -12.48 -5.77
CA GLY A 274 10.95 -13.15 -6.06
C GLY A 274 10.81 -14.63 -6.48
N GLY A 275 9.65 -15.00 -7.05
CA GLY A 275 9.33 -16.40 -7.41
C GLY A 275 8.63 -17.20 -6.30
N ASN A 276 8.42 -16.63 -5.11
CA ASN A 276 7.69 -17.28 -4.03
C ASN A 276 6.17 -17.10 -4.20
N GLY A 277 5.58 -17.91 -5.06
CA GLY A 277 4.17 -17.85 -5.47
C GLY A 277 4.02 -17.29 -6.89
N MET A 278 3.63 -18.15 -7.82
CA MET A 278 3.56 -17.85 -9.25
C MET A 278 2.10 -17.78 -9.77
N THR A 279 1.13 -17.62 -8.89
CA THR A 279 -0.32 -17.57 -9.21
C THR A 279 -0.84 -16.15 -9.24
#